data_a5e30d303456d915f239799e773f1bcf
#
_entry.id   a5e30d303456d915f239799e773f1bcf
#
_cell.length_a   1.000
_cell.length_b   1.000
_cell.length_c   1.000
_cell.angle_alpha   90.00
_cell.angle_beta   90.00
_cell.angle_gamma   90.00
#
_symmetry.space_group_name_H-M   'P 1'
#
loop_
_entity.id
_entity.type
_entity.pdbx_description
1 polymer ?
#
loop_
_entity_poly.entity_id
_entity_poly.type
_entity_poly.pdbx_seq_one_letter_code
_entity_poly.pdbx_strand_id
1 'polypeptide(L)' 'MVCSNEQLKFSVFIINQISHAIKKPSSVVFSFLAESGVLDDYIIGCYDTLHTLGREYLIEDITGLLHDRGVKL' A
#
# COMPACT_ATOMS: atom_id res chain seq x y z
N MET A 1 5.59 9.57 -12.24
CA MET A 1 4.64 9.85 -11.16
C MET A 1 5.19 10.92 -10.24
N VAL A 2 4.38 11.91 -9.91
CA VAL A 2 4.77 12.99 -9.00
C VAL A 2 3.95 12.86 -7.72
N CYS A 3 4.62 12.79 -6.57
CA CYS A 3 3.94 12.76 -5.28
C CYS A 3 4.67 13.67 -4.29
N SER A 4 3.93 14.14 -3.28
CA SER A 4 4.50 14.98 -2.23
C SER A 4 5.35 14.13 -1.29
N ASN A 5 6.16 14.81 -0.45
CA ASN A 5 6.96 14.11 0.57
C ASN A 5 6.06 13.34 1.54
N GLU A 6 4.91 13.90 1.89
CA GLU A 6 3.96 13.23 2.78
C GLU A 6 3.40 11.96 2.13
N GLN A 7 3.05 12.03 0.86
CA GLN A 7 2.57 10.87 0.12
C GLN A 7 3.64 9.79 0.02
N LEU A 8 4.88 10.18 -0.22
CA LEU A 8 5.99 9.24 -0.28
C LEU A 8 6.23 8.56 1.07
N LYS A 9 6.25 9.33 2.15
CA LYS A 9 6.42 8.79 3.50
C LYS A 9 5.28 7.85 3.87
N PHE A 10 4.06 8.20 3.52
CA PHE A 10 2.90 7.37 3.77
C PHE A 10 3.00 6.05 3.00
N SER A 11 3.42 6.10 1.74
CA SER A 11 3.59 4.91 0.92
C SER A 11 4.64 3.96 1.53
N VAL A 12 5.76 4.50 1.98
CA VAL A 12 6.81 3.70 2.64
C VAL A 12 6.26 3.07 3.93
N PHE A 13 5.50 3.84 4.71
CA PHE A 13 4.87 3.33 5.92
C PHE A 13 3.96 2.15 5.59
N ILE A 14 3.10 2.28 4.60
CA ILE A 14 2.17 1.21 4.19
C ILE A 14 2.94 -0.02 3.72
N ILE A 15 3.95 0.16 2.90
CA ILE A 15 4.77 -0.94 2.41
C ILE A 15 5.38 -1.72 3.57
N ASN A 16 5.93 -1.01 4.55
CA ASN A 16 6.54 -1.65 5.71
C ASN A 16 5.51 -2.38 6.58
N GLN A 17 4.33 -1.80 6.77
CA GLN A 17 3.27 -2.44 7.55
C GLN A 17 2.77 -3.72 6.89
N ILE A 18 2.57 -3.69 5.58
CA ILE A 18 2.15 -4.89 4.84
C ILE A 18 3.26 -5.94 4.86
N SER A 19 4.51 -5.52 4.68
CA SER A 19 5.67 -6.41 4.76
C SER A 19 5.68 -7.21 6.06
N HIS A 20 5.43 -6.54 7.18
CA HIS A 20 5.32 -7.20 8.47
C HIS A 20 4.11 -8.14 8.53
N ALA A 21 2.98 -7.70 8.02
CA ALA A 21 1.73 -8.45 8.12
C ALA A 21 1.79 -9.78 7.34
N ILE A 22 2.39 -9.76 6.15
CA ILE A 22 2.45 -10.95 5.29
C ILE A 22 3.80 -11.66 5.36
N LYS A 23 4.72 -11.15 6.15
CA LYS A 23 6.07 -11.72 6.37
C LYS A 23 6.85 -11.88 5.07
N LYS A 24 6.83 -10.85 4.23
CA LYS A 24 7.59 -10.79 2.99
C LYS A 24 8.45 -9.54 2.96
N PRO A 25 9.57 -9.55 2.20
CA PRO A 25 10.41 -8.34 2.10
C PRO A 25 9.64 -7.16 1.53
N SER A 26 10.00 -5.96 1.98
CA SER A 26 9.33 -4.74 1.50
C SER A 26 9.52 -4.53 -0.01
N SER A 27 10.62 -4.99 -0.59
CA SER A 27 10.82 -4.92 -2.03
C SER A 27 9.78 -5.74 -2.80
N VAL A 28 9.39 -6.90 -2.26
CA VAL A 28 8.35 -7.74 -2.86
C VAL A 28 6.99 -7.06 -2.73
N VAL A 29 6.69 -6.49 -1.57
CA VAL A 29 5.45 -5.75 -1.34
C VAL A 29 5.36 -4.56 -2.29
N PHE A 30 6.44 -3.82 -2.44
CA PHE A 30 6.49 -2.70 -3.38
C PHE A 30 6.16 -3.16 -4.80
N SER A 31 6.74 -4.28 -5.24
CA SER A 31 6.46 -4.82 -6.57
C SER A 31 4.98 -5.16 -6.74
N PHE A 32 4.37 -5.81 -5.74
CA PHE A 32 2.95 -6.13 -5.78
C PHE A 32 2.10 -4.87 -5.94
N LEU A 33 2.39 -3.85 -5.14
CA LEU A 33 1.62 -2.60 -5.16
C LEU A 33 1.82 -1.84 -6.47
N ALA A 34 3.03 -1.79 -6.98
CA ALA A 34 3.34 -1.08 -8.21
C ALA A 34 2.73 -1.77 -9.43
N GLU A 35 2.89 -3.10 -9.55
CA GLU A 35 2.42 -3.87 -10.69
C GLU A 35 0.90 -3.94 -10.76
N SER A 36 0.23 -3.99 -9.62
CA SER A 36 -1.23 -4.04 -9.56
C SER A 36 -1.89 -2.69 -9.78
N GLY A 37 -1.11 -1.60 -9.74
CA GLY A 37 -1.64 -0.24 -9.82
C GLY A 37 -2.15 0.30 -8.50
N VAL A 38 -2.16 -0.50 -7.44
CA VAL A 38 -2.68 -0.06 -6.13
C VAL A 38 -1.86 1.09 -5.56
N LEU A 39 -0.56 1.10 -5.79
CA LEU A 39 0.30 2.16 -5.28
C LEU A 39 -0.12 3.53 -5.85
N ASP A 40 -0.27 3.62 -7.16
CA ASP A 40 -0.61 4.87 -7.83
C ASP A 40 -2.08 5.23 -7.68
N ASP A 41 -2.96 4.26 -7.92
CA ASP A 41 -4.40 4.53 -7.99
C ASP A 41 -5.02 4.71 -6.62
N TYR A 42 -4.55 3.95 -5.64
CA TYR A 42 -5.20 3.90 -4.34
C TYR A 42 -4.37 4.57 -3.24
N ILE A 43 -3.14 4.15 -3.04
CA ILE A 43 -2.33 4.66 -1.93
C ILE A 43 -1.99 6.13 -2.14
N ILE A 44 -1.49 6.49 -3.30
CA ILE A 44 -1.13 7.87 -3.59
C ILE A 44 -2.38 8.68 -3.97
N GLY A 45 -3.23 8.12 -4.81
CA GLY A 45 -4.43 8.81 -5.29
C GLY A 45 -5.45 9.12 -4.19
N CYS A 46 -5.52 8.29 -3.16
CA CYS A 46 -6.47 8.45 -2.05
C CYS A 46 -5.79 8.86 -0.74
N TYR A 47 -4.61 9.44 -0.82
CA TYR A 47 -3.82 9.80 0.35
C TYR A 47 -4.63 10.61 1.38
N ASP A 48 -5.37 11.61 0.92
CA ASP A 48 -6.13 12.51 1.80
C ASP A 48 -7.12 11.75 2.68
N THR A 49 -7.71 10.68 2.15
CA THR A 49 -8.63 9.83 2.90
C THR A 49 -7.89 8.81 3.74
N LEU A 50 -6.91 8.13 3.13
CA LEU A 50 -6.25 6.99 3.76
C LEU A 50 -5.40 7.38 4.95
N HIS A 51 -4.71 8.52 4.90
CA HIS A 51 -3.78 8.90 5.97
C HIS A 51 -4.49 9.18 7.30
N THR A 52 -5.80 9.33 7.29
CA THR A 52 -6.59 9.52 8.51
C THR A 52 -7.08 8.21 9.13
N LEU A 53 -6.90 7.10 8.44
CA LEU A 53 -7.38 5.79 8.88
C LEU A 53 -6.35 5.07 9.74
N GLY A 54 -6.82 4.15 10.58
CA GLY A 54 -5.94 3.36 11.42
C GLY A 54 -5.10 2.36 10.62
N ARG A 55 -3.93 2.03 11.16
CA ARG A 55 -2.98 1.13 10.51
C ARG A 55 -3.58 -0.23 10.19
N GLU A 56 -4.28 -0.83 11.15
CA GLU A 56 -4.87 -2.16 10.96
C GLU A 56 -5.91 -2.15 9.85
N TYR A 57 -6.73 -1.12 9.82
CA TYR A 57 -7.73 -0.96 8.76
C TYR A 57 -7.06 -0.86 7.40
N LEU A 58 -5.99 -0.07 7.30
CA LEU A 58 -5.27 0.11 6.04
C LEU A 58 -4.65 -1.18 5.55
N ILE A 59 -4.07 -1.98 6.44
CA ILE A 59 -3.46 -3.25 6.06
C ILE A 59 -4.52 -4.19 5.50
N GLU A 60 -5.64 -4.35 6.18
CA GLU A 60 -6.71 -5.22 5.73
C GLU A 60 -7.30 -4.76 4.40
N ASP A 61 -7.53 -3.45 4.27
CA ASP A 61 -8.13 -2.87 3.07
C ASP A 61 -7.22 -3.06 1.86
N ILE A 62 -5.94 -2.75 2.01
CA ILE A 62 -4.99 -2.81 0.90
C ILE A 62 -4.68 -4.26 0.52
N THR A 63 -4.51 -5.14 1.49
CA THR A 63 -4.26 -6.56 1.20
C THR A 63 -5.47 -7.19 0.53
N GLY A 64 -6.69 -6.82 0.95
CA GLY A 64 -7.91 -7.26 0.30
C GLY A 64 -8.00 -6.78 -1.14
N LEU A 65 -7.64 -5.53 -1.39
CA LEU A 65 -7.63 -4.97 -2.73
C LEU A 65 -6.61 -5.68 -3.64
N LEU A 66 -5.42 -5.98 -3.12
CA LEU A 66 -4.42 -6.74 -3.85
C LEU A 66 -4.95 -8.12 -4.23
N HIS A 67 -5.61 -8.79 -3.29
CA HIS A 67 -6.21 -10.10 -3.53
C HIS A 67 -7.27 -10.01 -4.63
N ASP A 68 -8.11 -8.97 -4.60
CA ASP A 68 -9.13 -8.75 -5.61
C ASP A 68 -8.54 -8.52 -7.00
N ARG A 69 -7.33 -7.97 -7.06
CA ARG A 69 -6.62 -7.75 -8.33
C ARG A 69 -5.79 -8.96 -8.76
N GLY A 70 -5.94 -10.10 -8.08
CA GLY A 70 -5.28 -11.33 -8.46
C GLY A 70 -3.87 -11.51 -7.90
N VAL A 71 -3.46 -10.66 -6.96
CA VAL A 71 -2.15 -10.79 -6.33
C VAL A 71 -2.22 -11.81 -5.21
N LYS A 72 -1.34 -12.80 -5.24
CA LYS A 72 -1.27 -13.81 -4.18
C LYS A 72 -0.25 -13.40 -3.13
N LEU A 73 -0.72 -13.16 -1.93
CA LEU A 73 0.11 -12.72 -0.82
C LEU A 73 0.59 -13.86 0.07
#